data_da4be31f01e61513605e53c6eb5a8ad3
#
_entry.id   da4be31f01e61513605e53c6eb5a8ad3
#
_cell.length_a   1.000
_cell.length_b   1.000
_cell.length_c   1.000
_cell.angle_alpha   90.00
_cell.angle_beta   90.00
_cell.angle_gamma   90.00
#
_symmetry.space_group_name_H-M   'P 1'
#
loop_
_entity.id
_entity.type
_entity.pdbx_description
1 polymer ?
#
loop_
_entity_poly.entity_id
_entity_poly.type
_entity_poly.pdbx_seq_one_letter_code
_entity_poly.pdbx_strand_id
1 'polypeptide(L)'
;SNNGNEVAWGTIGNASTSEGLFFETINAAGVLQVPMVISVWDDEYGISVGAEYQTTKEDISAILKGFQRDEYGKGYDIFVVEAWDYPELIKTFLRASKVAREEHVPVMIHVKGMTQPQGHSTSGSHERYKSPERLQWEKDHDCILKFGQWIVDRGIATQEELDAVTQEAKKASREGKKVAWNIFQSLPKQLRSEALSLLKGIQQKGEKGIFTT
;
A
#
# COMPACT_ATOMS: atom_id res chain seq x y z
N SER A 1 10.88 3.62 25.47
CA SER A 1 11.27 4.76 24.62
C SER A 1 12.27 5.64 25.33
N ASN A 2 13.26 6.10 24.61
CA ASN A 2 14.22 7.08 25.09
C ASN A 2 13.65 8.47 24.83
N ASN A 3 13.14 9.17 25.84
CA ASN A 3 12.66 10.55 25.81
C ASN A 3 11.20 10.82 25.38
N GLY A 4 10.37 9.81 25.15
CA GLY A 4 8.94 10.00 24.84
C GLY A 4 8.65 10.60 23.46
N ASN A 5 9.63 10.67 22.55
CA ASN A 5 9.49 11.28 21.21
C ASN A 5 9.15 10.29 20.10
N GLU A 6 9.04 9.02 20.42
CA GLU A 6 8.74 7.97 19.44
C GLU A 6 7.26 7.93 19.12
N VAL A 7 6.94 7.69 17.85
CA VAL A 7 5.58 7.53 17.35
C VAL A 7 5.49 6.19 16.65
N ALA A 8 4.49 5.39 16.99
CA ALA A 8 4.16 4.19 16.24
C ALA A 8 3.35 4.56 14.99
N TRP A 9 3.82 4.12 13.82
CA TRP A 9 3.13 4.35 12.55
C TRP A 9 2.58 3.05 12.01
N GLY A 10 1.33 3.08 11.59
CA GLY A 10 0.67 1.98 10.91
C GLY A 10 -0.04 2.45 9.64
N THR A 11 -0.07 1.60 8.63
CA THR A 11 -0.86 1.80 7.41
C THR A 11 -1.76 0.59 7.19
N ILE A 12 -3.00 0.82 6.84
CA ILE A 12 -3.99 -0.23 6.60
C ILE A 12 -4.92 0.18 5.46
N GLY A 13 -5.36 -0.77 4.63
CA GLY A 13 -6.38 -0.53 3.63
C GLY A 13 -7.78 -0.43 4.23
N ASN A 14 -8.69 0.28 3.56
CA ASN A 14 -10.07 0.46 4.01
C ASN A 14 -10.79 -0.88 4.29
N ALA A 15 -10.69 -1.85 3.39
CA ALA A 15 -11.31 -3.15 3.59
C ALA A 15 -10.76 -3.92 4.81
N SER A 16 -9.46 -3.78 5.09
CA SER A 16 -8.82 -4.42 6.24
C SER A 16 -9.28 -3.81 7.57
N THR A 17 -9.88 -2.62 7.58
CA THR A 17 -10.48 -2.04 8.79
C THR A 17 -11.71 -2.81 9.27
N SER A 18 -12.27 -3.71 8.46
CA SER A 18 -13.36 -4.59 8.85
C SER A 18 -12.91 -5.78 9.70
N GLU A 19 -11.60 -6.00 9.85
CA GLU A 19 -11.06 -7.02 10.76
C GLU A 19 -11.19 -6.59 12.22
N GLY A 20 -11.55 -7.53 13.11
CA GLY A 20 -11.75 -7.25 14.54
C GLY A 20 -10.56 -6.60 15.21
N LEU A 21 -9.34 -7.02 14.84
CA LEU A 21 -8.09 -6.48 15.38
C LEU A 21 -7.94 -4.97 15.15
N PHE A 22 -8.51 -4.42 14.09
CA PHE A 22 -8.48 -2.98 13.86
C PHE A 22 -9.22 -2.23 14.98
N PHE A 23 -10.46 -2.60 15.25
CA PHE A 23 -11.27 -1.95 16.30
C PHE A 23 -10.69 -2.16 17.71
N GLU A 24 -10.14 -3.34 17.97
CA GLU A 24 -9.45 -3.60 19.25
C GLU A 24 -8.24 -2.68 19.41
N THR A 25 -7.43 -2.52 18.38
CA THR A 25 -6.26 -1.64 18.38
C THR A 25 -6.67 -0.18 18.56
N ILE A 26 -7.70 0.28 17.83
CA ILE A 26 -8.24 1.63 17.96
C ILE A 26 -8.71 1.89 19.40
N ASN A 27 -9.49 0.97 19.96
CA ASN A 27 -9.95 1.11 21.34
C ASN A 27 -8.80 1.12 22.34
N ALA A 28 -7.86 0.20 22.23
CA ALA A 28 -6.73 0.10 23.16
C ALA A 28 -5.84 1.35 23.10
N ALA A 29 -5.52 1.85 21.91
CA ALA A 29 -4.71 3.05 21.76
C ALA A 29 -5.41 4.30 22.29
N GLY A 30 -6.74 4.40 22.11
CA GLY A 30 -7.55 5.49 22.67
C GLY A 30 -7.60 5.46 24.20
N VAL A 31 -7.75 4.28 24.81
CA VAL A 31 -7.75 4.12 26.28
C VAL A 31 -6.37 4.45 26.88
N LEU A 32 -5.31 3.99 26.25
CA LEU A 32 -3.94 4.14 26.73
C LEU A 32 -3.31 5.48 26.36
N GLN A 33 -3.91 6.26 25.46
CA GLN A 33 -3.39 7.51 24.91
C GLN A 33 -1.95 7.34 24.43
N VAL A 34 -1.72 6.37 23.56
CA VAL A 34 -0.39 6.08 23.01
C VAL A 34 -0.07 6.98 21.82
N PRO A 35 1.18 7.40 21.64
CA PRO A 35 1.62 8.17 20.47
C PRO A 35 1.63 7.29 19.20
N MET A 36 0.47 7.10 18.61
CA MET A 36 0.25 6.28 17.40
C MET A 36 -0.39 7.11 16.30
N VAL A 37 0.07 6.91 15.08
CA VAL A 37 -0.60 7.39 13.87
C VAL A 37 -0.97 6.19 13.02
N ILE A 38 -2.24 6.00 12.77
CA ILE A 38 -2.73 5.00 11.82
C ILE A 38 -3.28 5.70 10.59
N SER A 39 -2.79 5.30 9.40
CA SER A 39 -3.24 5.83 8.11
C SER A 39 -4.08 4.78 7.40
N VAL A 40 -5.35 5.08 7.19
CA VAL A 40 -6.26 4.25 6.39
C VAL A 40 -6.23 4.74 4.95
N TRP A 41 -5.80 3.88 4.05
CA TRP A 41 -5.74 4.16 2.62
C TRP A 41 -6.98 3.58 1.96
N ASP A 42 -7.82 4.47 1.44
CA ASP A 42 -9.17 4.14 1.00
C ASP A 42 -9.34 4.38 -0.50
N ASP A 43 -9.43 3.27 -1.25
CA ASP A 43 -9.78 3.24 -2.67
C ASP A 43 -11.23 2.80 -2.91
N GLU A 44 -12.03 2.69 -1.82
CA GLU A 44 -13.44 2.26 -1.81
C GLU A 44 -13.66 0.78 -2.15
N TYR A 45 -12.58 0.00 -2.26
CA TYR A 45 -12.67 -1.42 -2.63
C TYR A 45 -11.82 -2.31 -1.72
N GLY A 46 -12.29 -3.53 -1.51
CA GLY A 46 -11.48 -4.65 -1.01
C GLY A 46 -11.27 -5.65 -2.13
N ILE A 47 -10.20 -5.52 -2.89
CA ILE A 47 -9.94 -6.22 -4.15
C ILE A 47 -11.00 -5.83 -5.20
N SER A 48 -12.13 -6.55 -5.22
CA SER A 48 -13.26 -6.33 -6.15
C SER A 48 -14.59 -6.07 -5.44
N VAL A 49 -14.58 -6.01 -4.11
CA VAL A 49 -15.78 -5.81 -3.29
C VAL A 49 -15.85 -4.36 -2.86
N GLY A 50 -16.92 -3.67 -3.22
CA GLY A 50 -17.13 -2.26 -2.88
C GLY A 50 -17.31 -2.04 -1.38
N ALA A 51 -17.03 -0.82 -0.92
CA ALA A 51 -17.08 -0.44 0.49
C ALA A 51 -18.49 -0.65 1.10
N GLU A 52 -19.55 -0.55 0.29
CA GLU A 52 -20.94 -0.77 0.69
C GLU A 52 -21.22 -2.18 1.23
N TYR A 53 -20.41 -3.15 0.84
CA TYR A 53 -20.50 -4.54 1.32
C TYR A 53 -19.55 -4.87 2.47
N GLN A 54 -18.69 -3.94 2.86
CA GLN A 54 -17.63 -4.18 3.84
C GLN A 54 -17.70 -3.26 5.05
N THR A 55 -18.05 -1.99 4.84
CA THR A 55 -17.90 -0.96 5.86
C THR A 55 -19.25 -0.27 6.11
N THR A 56 -19.78 -0.37 7.31
CA THR A 56 -20.98 0.38 7.70
C THR A 56 -20.79 1.87 7.39
N LYS A 57 -21.75 2.50 6.73
CA LYS A 57 -21.69 3.88 6.21
C LYS A 57 -20.63 4.12 5.13
N GLU A 58 -19.96 3.09 4.65
CA GLU A 58 -18.95 3.18 3.57
C GLU A 58 -17.80 4.16 3.87
N ASP A 59 -17.66 4.58 5.13
CA ASP A 59 -16.71 5.62 5.53
C ASP A 59 -16.20 5.35 6.95
N ILE A 60 -14.92 4.96 7.05
CA ILE A 60 -14.30 4.61 8.33
C ILE A 60 -14.16 5.82 9.27
N SER A 61 -13.92 7.02 8.76
CA SER A 61 -13.87 8.22 9.59
C SER A 61 -15.24 8.58 10.17
N ALA A 62 -16.32 8.33 9.44
CA ALA A 62 -17.68 8.50 9.93
C ALA A 62 -18.03 7.49 11.04
N ILE A 63 -17.58 6.23 10.91
CA ILE A 63 -17.76 5.21 11.95
C ILE A 63 -17.01 5.59 13.21
N LEU A 64 -15.77 6.02 13.07
CA LEU A 64 -14.88 6.34 14.20
C LEU A 64 -15.13 7.73 14.81
N LYS A 65 -16.13 8.47 14.34
CA LYS A 65 -16.45 9.80 14.88
C LYS A 65 -16.66 9.81 16.39
N GLY A 66 -17.20 8.72 16.96
CA GLY A 66 -17.35 8.56 18.42
C GLY A 66 -16.03 8.43 19.19
N PHE A 67 -14.92 8.19 18.49
CA PHE A 67 -13.57 8.15 19.09
C PHE A 67 -12.83 9.51 19.00
N GLN A 68 -13.41 10.50 18.31
CA GLN A 68 -12.84 11.83 18.24
C GLN A 68 -12.65 12.42 19.64
N ARG A 69 -11.53 13.11 19.88
CA ARG A 69 -11.29 13.79 21.16
C ARG A 69 -12.48 14.64 21.57
N ASP A 70 -12.83 14.51 22.83
CA ASP A 70 -13.84 15.32 23.51
C ASP A 70 -13.21 16.55 24.21
N GLU A 71 -14.04 17.30 24.91
CA GLU A 71 -13.61 18.45 25.71
C GLU A 71 -12.68 18.10 26.87
N TYR A 72 -12.64 16.82 27.28
CA TYR A 72 -11.76 16.31 28.34
C TYR A 72 -10.42 15.81 27.78
N GLY A 73 -10.20 15.93 26.47
CA GLY A 73 -8.95 15.58 25.81
C GLY A 73 -8.73 14.10 25.56
N LYS A 74 -9.74 13.24 25.81
CA LYS A 74 -9.66 11.81 25.53
C LYS A 74 -10.15 11.49 24.11
N GLY A 75 -9.53 10.50 23.50
CA GLY A 75 -9.88 10.03 22.16
C GLY A 75 -8.78 10.26 21.14
N TYR A 76 -9.17 10.31 19.89
CA TYR A 76 -8.30 10.46 18.72
C TYR A 76 -8.41 11.84 18.09
N ASP A 77 -7.35 12.28 17.41
CA ASP A 77 -7.53 13.25 16.33
C ASP A 77 -7.77 12.46 15.01
N ILE A 78 -8.86 12.80 14.35
CA ILE A 78 -9.25 12.16 13.09
C ILE A 78 -9.11 13.21 11.97
N PHE A 79 -8.22 12.94 11.03
CA PHE A 79 -8.00 13.77 9.85
C PHE A 79 -8.49 13.04 8.61
N VAL A 80 -9.09 13.78 7.69
CA VAL A 80 -9.52 13.27 6.38
C VAL A 80 -8.81 14.09 5.32
N VAL A 81 -8.21 13.42 4.33
CA VAL A 81 -7.45 14.06 3.26
C VAL A 81 -7.60 13.26 1.97
N GLU A 82 -7.61 13.96 0.83
CA GLU A 82 -7.67 13.34 -0.49
C GLU A 82 -6.28 12.85 -0.91
N ALA A 83 -6.21 11.63 -1.44
CA ALA A 83 -4.95 10.97 -1.81
C ALA A 83 -4.20 11.67 -2.95
N TRP A 84 -4.92 12.36 -3.82
CA TRP A 84 -4.37 13.11 -4.95
C TRP A 84 -3.93 14.54 -4.60
N ASP A 85 -4.25 15.05 -3.39
CA ASP A 85 -3.79 16.37 -2.91
C ASP A 85 -2.48 16.24 -2.12
N TYR A 86 -1.36 16.17 -2.83
CA TYR A 86 -0.04 15.98 -2.23
C TYR A 86 0.34 17.08 -1.19
N PRO A 87 0.11 18.39 -1.44
CA PRO A 87 0.38 19.42 -0.43
C PRO A 87 -0.41 19.24 0.86
N GLU A 88 -1.68 18.86 0.75
CA GLU A 88 -2.52 18.66 1.94
C GLU A 88 -2.17 17.35 2.65
N LEU A 89 -1.77 16.31 1.92
CA LEU A 89 -1.19 15.09 2.53
C LEU A 89 0.00 15.45 3.41
N ILE A 90 0.99 16.17 2.90
CA ILE A 90 2.18 16.56 3.67
C ILE A 90 1.80 17.35 4.93
N LYS A 91 0.93 18.34 4.83
CA LYS A 91 0.47 19.11 6.00
C LYS A 91 -0.24 18.23 7.04
N THR A 92 -1.12 17.36 6.56
CA THR A 92 -1.88 16.44 7.41
C THR A 92 -0.96 15.48 8.15
N PHE A 93 -0.02 14.85 7.46
CA PHE A 93 0.94 13.93 8.08
C PHE A 93 1.89 14.62 9.05
N LEU A 94 2.35 15.83 8.75
CA LEU A 94 3.15 16.64 9.67
C LEU A 94 2.37 17.02 10.92
N ARG A 95 1.11 17.43 10.76
CA ARG A 95 0.22 17.75 11.89
C ARG A 95 -0.04 16.51 12.75
N ALA A 96 -0.37 15.38 12.12
CA ALA A 96 -0.58 14.11 12.82
C ALA A 96 0.64 13.68 13.62
N SER A 97 1.82 13.78 12.99
CA SER A 97 3.11 13.49 13.65
C SER A 97 3.35 14.37 14.88
N LYS A 98 3.04 15.66 14.76
CA LYS A 98 3.19 16.62 15.86
C LYS A 98 2.26 16.29 17.01
N VAL A 99 0.96 16.10 16.74
CA VAL A 99 -0.03 15.75 17.77
C VAL A 99 0.36 14.46 18.49
N ALA A 100 0.67 13.40 17.75
CA ALA A 100 1.03 12.13 18.36
C ALA A 100 2.30 12.23 19.20
N ARG A 101 3.31 13.00 18.76
CA ARG A 101 4.59 13.10 19.43
C ARG A 101 4.58 14.03 20.64
N GLU A 102 3.92 15.19 20.51
CA GLU A 102 3.97 16.24 21.54
C GLU A 102 2.83 16.12 22.55
N GLU A 103 1.65 15.67 22.10
CA GLU A 103 0.46 15.58 22.93
C GLU A 103 0.18 14.15 23.42
N HIS A 104 0.86 13.14 22.86
CA HIS A 104 0.62 11.71 23.11
C HIS A 104 -0.84 11.31 22.83
N VAL A 105 -1.46 11.91 21.83
CA VAL A 105 -2.81 11.60 21.38
C VAL A 105 -2.72 10.72 20.14
N PRO A 106 -3.39 9.58 20.10
CA PRO A 106 -3.44 8.76 18.90
C PRO A 106 -4.17 9.50 17.78
N VAL A 107 -3.68 9.33 16.56
CA VAL A 107 -4.21 10.00 15.37
C VAL A 107 -4.62 8.96 14.33
N MET A 108 -5.79 9.15 13.73
CA MET A 108 -6.19 8.43 12.53
C MET A 108 -6.22 9.39 11.34
N ILE A 109 -5.56 9.02 10.26
CA ILE A 109 -5.61 9.73 8.98
C ILE A 109 -6.40 8.87 7.99
N HIS A 110 -7.54 9.35 7.55
CA HIS A 110 -8.31 8.72 6.49
C HIS A 110 -7.93 9.36 5.15
N VAL A 111 -7.14 8.64 4.36
CA VAL A 111 -6.71 9.05 3.02
C VAL A 111 -7.72 8.52 2.02
N LYS A 112 -8.60 9.39 1.55
CA LYS A 112 -9.71 9.06 0.64
C LYS A 112 -9.32 9.24 -0.83
N GLY A 113 -10.10 8.63 -1.70
CA GLY A 113 -9.96 8.80 -3.14
C GLY A 113 -8.63 8.26 -3.67
N MET A 114 -8.09 7.24 -3.05
CA MET A 114 -6.93 6.53 -3.60
C MET A 114 -7.27 5.89 -4.93
N THR A 115 -6.34 5.95 -5.85
CA THR A 115 -6.51 5.41 -7.19
C THR A 115 -5.62 4.19 -7.42
N GLN A 116 -6.19 3.17 -8.08
CA GLN A 116 -5.45 2.00 -8.55
C GLN A 116 -5.74 1.80 -10.05
N PRO A 117 -5.07 2.56 -10.95
CA PRO A 117 -5.39 2.58 -12.37
C PRO A 117 -5.29 1.23 -13.09
N GLN A 118 -4.59 0.26 -12.50
CA GLN A 118 -4.47 -1.11 -13.01
C GLN A 118 -5.26 -2.14 -12.18
N GLY A 119 -6.06 -1.67 -11.23
CA GLY A 119 -6.78 -2.52 -10.28
C GLY A 119 -5.88 -3.16 -9.23
N HIS A 120 -6.48 -3.91 -8.32
CA HIS A 120 -5.79 -4.52 -7.18
C HIS A 120 -4.83 -5.64 -7.58
N SER A 121 -5.17 -6.43 -8.59
CA SER A 121 -4.35 -7.55 -9.05
C SER A 121 -4.27 -7.63 -10.56
N THR A 122 -3.16 -8.16 -11.08
CA THR A 122 -2.94 -8.36 -12.50
C THR A 122 -3.80 -9.49 -13.11
N SER A 123 -4.42 -10.32 -12.27
CA SER A 123 -5.29 -11.42 -12.68
C SER A 123 -6.75 -11.01 -12.83
N GLY A 124 -7.14 -9.86 -12.26
CA GLY A 124 -8.50 -9.35 -12.27
C GLY A 124 -8.63 -8.10 -13.12
N SER A 125 -9.56 -8.12 -14.05
CA SER A 125 -9.91 -6.93 -14.78
C SER A 125 -10.80 -6.06 -13.90
N HIS A 126 -10.34 -4.88 -13.52
CA HIS A 126 -11.11 -3.95 -12.72
C HIS A 126 -12.33 -3.39 -13.48
N GLU A 127 -12.32 -3.49 -14.81
CA GLU A 127 -13.47 -3.15 -15.65
C GLU A 127 -14.68 -4.07 -15.41
N ARG A 128 -14.50 -5.20 -14.73
CA ARG A 128 -15.58 -6.12 -14.41
C ARG A 128 -16.44 -5.70 -13.22
N TYR A 129 -15.89 -4.87 -12.33
CA TYR A 129 -16.57 -4.47 -11.10
C TYR A 129 -16.61 -2.95 -10.87
N LYS A 130 -15.81 -2.16 -11.61
CA LYS A 130 -15.88 -0.70 -11.58
C LYS A 130 -16.67 -0.18 -12.77
N SER A 131 -17.49 0.86 -12.55
CA SER A 131 -18.19 1.52 -13.64
C SER A 131 -17.24 2.27 -14.58
N PRO A 132 -17.63 2.53 -15.84
CA PRO A 132 -16.83 3.35 -16.74
C PRO A 132 -16.52 4.74 -16.17
N GLU A 133 -17.47 5.35 -15.47
CA GLU A 133 -17.33 6.66 -14.83
C GLU A 133 -16.29 6.60 -13.71
N ARG A 134 -16.31 5.54 -12.90
CA ARG A 134 -15.28 5.31 -11.86
C ARG A 134 -13.90 5.12 -12.47
N LEU A 135 -13.79 4.34 -13.53
CA LEU A 135 -12.51 4.11 -14.22
C LEU A 135 -11.96 5.41 -14.83
N GLN A 136 -12.83 6.26 -15.38
CA GLN A 136 -12.41 7.57 -15.89
C GLN A 136 -11.98 8.49 -14.76
N TRP A 137 -12.74 8.52 -13.66
CA TRP A 137 -12.40 9.31 -12.48
C TRP A 137 -11.02 8.93 -11.92
N GLU A 138 -10.72 7.62 -11.82
CA GLU A 138 -9.42 7.14 -11.35
C GLU A 138 -8.26 7.56 -12.27
N LYS A 139 -8.47 7.59 -13.58
CA LYS A 139 -7.47 8.12 -14.52
C LYS A 139 -7.25 9.62 -14.33
N ASP A 140 -8.32 10.37 -14.15
CA ASP A 140 -8.27 11.83 -13.99
C ASP A 140 -7.67 12.24 -12.64
N HIS A 141 -7.78 11.37 -11.62
CA HIS A 141 -7.29 11.58 -10.26
C HIS A 141 -6.10 10.69 -9.89
N ASP A 142 -5.42 10.11 -10.88
CA ASP A 142 -4.18 9.37 -10.62
C ASP A 142 -3.21 10.23 -9.81
N CYS A 143 -2.84 9.73 -8.63
CA CYS A 143 -2.06 10.49 -7.65
C CYS A 143 -0.69 10.91 -8.21
N ILE A 144 -0.08 10.10 -9.08
CA ILE A 144 1.22 10.40 -9.71
C ILE A 144 1.04 11.51 -10.75
N LEU A 145 -0.01 11.44 -11.56
CA LEU A 145 -0.30 12.48 -12.56
C LEU A 145 -0.65 13.81 -11.89
N LYS A 146 -1.49 13.80 -10.85
CA LYS A 146 -1.84 15.01 -10.08
C LYS A 146 -0.62 15.63 -9.42
N PHE A 147 0.27 14.82 -8.85
CA PHE A 147 1.51 15.31 -8.27
C PHE A 147 2.46 15.89 -9.34
N GLY A 148 2.59 15.22 -10.48
CA GLY A 148 3.35 15.74 -11.62
C GLY A 148 2.83 17.11 -12.10
N GLN A 149 1.52 17.24 -12.26
CA GLN A 149 0.89 18.52 -12.64
C GLN A 149 1.20 19.61 -11.60
N TRP A 150 1.07 19.31 -10.32
CA TRP A 150 1.39 20.26 -9.25
C TRP A 150 2.86 20.72 -9.29
N ILE A 151 3.80 19.81 -9.57
CA ILE A 151 5.23 20.13 -9.71
C ILE A 151 5.45 21.14 -10.86
N VAL A 152 4.82 20.89 -12.01
CA VAL A 152 4.93 21.76 -13.19
C VAL A 152 4.28 23.12 -12.92
N ASP A 153 3.07 23.13 -12.37
CA ASP A 153 2.32 24.36 -12.07
C ASP A 153 3.05 25.27 -11.07
N ARG A 154 3.89 24.69 -10.22
CA ARG A 154 4.73 25.41 -9.25
C ARG A 154 6.10 25.79 -9.80
N GLY A 155 6.41 25.42 -11.03
CA GLY A 155 7.71 25.70 -11.65
C GLY A 155 8.88 25.00 -10.97
N ILE A 156 8.62 23.87 -10.28
CA ILE A 156 9.65 23.07 -9.61
C ILE A 156 10.44 22.24 -10.63
N ALA A 157 9.76 21.70 -11.64
CA ALA A 157 10.35 21.02 -12.79
C ALA A 157 9.50 21.24 -14.04
N THR A 158 10.09 20.99 -15.21
CA THR A 158 9.37 21.01 -16.48
C THR A 158 8.70 19.67 -16.78
N GLN A 159 7.79 19.65 -17.73
CA GLN A 159 7.16 18.40 -18.18
C GLN A 159 8.20 17.44 -18.79
N GLU A 160 9.17 17.98 -19.55
CA GLU A 160 10.24 17.19 -20.18
C GLU A 160 11.12 16.51 -19.13
N GLU A 161 11.43 17.18 -18.02
CA GLU A 161 12.17 16.59 -16.91
C GLU A 161 11.39 15.45 -16.26
N LEU A 162 10.07 15.61 -16.02
CA LEU A 162 9.21 14.56 -15.46
C LEU A 162 9.06 13.37 -16.42
N ASP A 163 8.99 13.63 -17.71
CA ASP A 163 8.94 12.58 -18.73
C ASP A 163 10.24 11.77 -18.73
N ALA A 164 11.39 12.42 -18.62
CA ALA A 164 12.69 11.77 -18.52
C ALA A 164 12.78 10.87 -17.27
N VAL A 165 12.36 11.36 -16.10
CA VAL A 165 12.28 10.58 -14.84
C VAL A 165 11.37 9.37 -15.02
N THR A 166 10.22 9.55 -15.66
CA THR A 166 9.25 8.47 -15.93
C THR A 166 9.86 7.38 -16.82
N GLN A 167 10.60 7.74 -17.87
CA GLN A 167 11.26 6.78 -18.75
C GLN A 167 12.37 6.02 -18.02
N GLU A 168 13.16 6.71 -17.22
CA GLU A 168 14.21 6.08 -16.42
C GLU A 168 13.61 5.10 -15.39
N ALA A 169 12.57 5.48 -14.68
CA ALA A 169 11.86 4.62 -13.72
C ALA A 169 11.28 3.37 -14.40
N LYS A 170 10.67 3.50 -15.58
CA LYS A 170 10.18 2.37 -16.37
C LYS A 170 11.31 1.44 -16.80
N LYS A 171 12.46 1.97 -17.18
CA LYS A 171 13.65 1.18 -17.53
C LYS A 171 14.16 0.42 -16.32
N ALA A 172 14.39 1.12 -15.20
CA ALA A 172 14.86 0.53 -13.94
C ALA A 172 13.94 -0.59 -13.45
N SER A 173 12.62 -0.39 -13.51
CA SER A 173 11.62 -1.41 -13.14
C SER A 173 11.72 -2.67 -14.02
N ARG A 174 11.87 -2.53 -15.33
CA ARG A 174 12.05 -3.66 -16.26
C ARG A 174 13.33 -4.43 -15.99
N GLU A 175 14.41 -3.73 -15.74
CA GLU A 175 15.71 -4.34 -15.40
C GLU A 175 15.65 -5.06 -14.06
N GLY A 176 15.07 -4.42 -13.04
CA GLY A 176 14.84 -5.02 -11.72
C GLY A 176 14.01 -6.30 -11.79
N LYS A 177 12.92 -6.30 -12.57
CA LYS A 177 12.12 -7.50 -12.84
C LYS A 177 12.97 -8.62 -13.45
N LYS A 178 13.79 -8.31 -14.45
CA LYS A 178 14.65 -9.30 -15.13
C LYS A 178 15.67 -9.92 -14.16
N VAL A 179 16.30 -9.08 -13.33
CA VAL A 179 17.26 -9.53 -12.32
C VAL A 179 16.57 -10.43 -11.29
N ALA A 180 15.47 -9.98 -10.72
CA ALA A 180 14.71 -10.75 -9.72
C ALA A 180 14.23 -12.09 -10.29
N TRP A 181 13.75 -12.12 -11.52
CA TRP A 181 13.32 -13.35 -12.19
C TRP A 181 14.49 -14.33 -12.40
N ASN A 182 15.65 -13.83 -12.80
CA ASN A 182 16.85 -14.68 -12.98
C ASN A 182 17.31 -15.28 -11.64
N ILE A 183 17.31 -14.49 -10.56
CA ILE A 183 17.66 -14.96 -9.22
C ILE A 183 16.65 -16.04 -8.78
N PHE A 184 15.36 -15.79 -8.92
CA PHE A 184 14.31 -16.75 -8.58
C PHE A 184 14.45 -18.07 -9.34
N GLN A 185 14.81 -17.99 -10.64
CA GLN A 185 14.99 -19.17 -11.49
C GLN A 185 16.32 -19.90 -11.28
N SER A 186 17.30 -19.32 -10.60
CA SER A 186 18.65 -19.90 -10.47
C SER A 186 18.64 -21.23 -9.72
N LEU A 187 17.98 -21.30 -8.56
CA LEU A 187 17.89 -22.50 -7.75
C LEU A 187 17.14 -23.67 -8.44
N PRO A 188 15.92 -23.47 -8.99
CA PRO A 188 15.26 -24.53 -9.76
C PRO A 188 16.07 -25.04 -10.94
N LYS A 189 16.78 -24.16 -11.66
CA LYS A 189 17.65 -24.55 -12.77
C LYS A 189 18.85 -25.36 -12.32
N GLN A 190 19.48 -24.97 -11.22
CA GLN A 190 20.59 -25.73 -10.61
C GLN A 190 20.14 -27.14 -10.20
N LEU A 191 19.05 -27.24 -9.41
CA LEU A 191 18.51 -28.53 -8.96
C LEU A 191 18.13 -29.44 -10.12
N ARG A 192 17.52 -28.86 -11.17
CA ARG A 192 17.21 -29.60 -12.39
C ARG A 192 18.48 -30.13 -13.09
N SER A 193 19.51 -29.29 -13.17
CA SER A 193 20.79 -29.67 -13.79
C SER A 193 21.48 -30.81 -13.02
N GLU A 194 21.48 -30.73 -11.71
CA GLU A 194 22.03 -31.78 -10.81
C GLU A 194 21.26 -33.09 -10.98
N ALA A 195 19.93 -33.05 -10.96
CA ALA A 195 19.09 -34.22 -11.15
C ALA A 195 19.32 -34.88 -12.53
N LEU A 196 19.39 -34.08 -13.59
CA LEU A 196 19.67 -34.59 -14.94
C LEU A 196 21.06 -35.21 -15.04
N SER A 197 22.07 -34.63 -14.35
CA SER A 197 23.42 -35.18 -14.31
C SER A 197 23.44 -36.56 -13.62
N LEU A 198 22.73 -36.68 -12.50
CA LEU A 198 22.62 -37.95 -11.78
C LEU A 198 21.92 -39.01 -12.62
N LEU A 199 20.81 -38.70 -13.28
CA LEU A 199 20.08 -39.60 -14.16
C LEU A 199 20.94 -40.08 -15.34
N LYS A 200 21.68 -39.18 -15.99
CA LYS A 200 22.63 -39.53 -17.05
C LYS A 200 23.73 -40.45 -16.56
N GLY A 201 24.25 -40.21 -15.34
CA GLY A 201 25.24 -41.10 -14.70
C GLY A 201 24.70 -42.51 -14.43
N ILE A 202 23.44 -42.63 -14.02
CA ILE A 202 22.76 -43.92 -13.83
C ILE A 202 22.57 -44.65 -15.17
N GLN A 203 22.09 -43.94 -16.19
CA GLN A 203 21.93 -44.50 -17.53
C GLN A 203 23.26 -45.09 -18.07
N GLN A 204 24.34 -44.31 -17.99
CA GLN A 204 25.66 -44.76 -18.48
C GLN A 204 26.19 -45.98 -17.74
N LYS A 205 25.88 -46.12 -16.43
CA LYS A 205 26.22 -47.29 -15.63
C LYS A 205 25.38 -48.52 -16.02
N GLY A 206 24.08 -48.30 -16.28
CA GLY A 206 23.19 -49.34 -16.78
C GLY A 206 23.62 -49.90 -18.12
N GLU A 207 23.97 -49.04 -19.08
CA GLU A 207 24.49 -49.42 -20.38
C GLU A 207 25.82 -50.21 -20.32
N LYS A 208 26.62 -50.00 -19.25
CA LYS A 208 27.85 -50.72 -18.99
C LYS A 208 27.66 -52.02 -18.21
N GLY A 209 26.42 -52.49 -18.02
CA GLY A 209 26.11 -53.77 -17.37
C GLY A 209 26.37 -53.85 -15.86
N ILE A 210 26.46 -52.72 -15.18
CA ILE A 210 26.77 -52.64 -13.72
C ILE A 210 25.52 -53.00 -12.85
N PHE A 211 24.35 -53.17 -13.48
CA PHE A 211 23.10 -53.56 -12.83
C PHE A 211 22.59 -54.97 -13.26
N THR A 212 23.45 -55.82 -13.75
CA THR A 212 23.08 -57.23 -13.98
C THR A 212 23.52 -58.04 -12.74
N THR A 213 22.58 -58.26 -11.88
CA THR A 213 22.13 -59.34 -10.98
C THR A 213 21.53 -58.79 -9.72
#